data_3bbe0a8dba059c16f385229cd38d9fa5
#
_entry.id   3bbe0a8dba059c16f385229cd38d9fa5
#
_cell.length_a   1.000
_cell.length_b   1.000
_cell.length_c   1.000
_cell.angle_alpha   90.00
_cell.angle_beta   90.00
_cell.angle_gamma   90.00
#
_symmetry.space_group_name_H-M   'P 1'
#
loop_
_entity.id
_entity.type
_entity.pdbx_description
1 polymer ?
#
loop_
_entity_poly.entity_id
_entity_poly.type
_entity_poly.pdbx_seq_one_letter_code
_entity_poly.pdbx_strand_id
1 'polypeptide(L)'
;TCPIRTGNHICMGLRALNEQQEVSMNWREELRKEAEQLHKENEFYSFSATQIQQDKEYFGRFGGQELATKHQETYKRYKHLKWNLLGYLCLFIVGGILTDIIIEDAYSPYPVFVAESFWEIIQMWVLNIVTICEFIFGAILTIVQVSRIRFFRRRLRVIEELMKSNECAGGKTS
;
A
#
# COMPACT_ATOMS: atom_id res chain seq x y z
N THR A 1 11.32 -49.68 52.26
CA THR A 1 10.38 -49.08 51.27
C THR A 1 10.71 -47.61 51.10
N CYS A 2 11.49 -47.28 50.05
CA CYS A 2 11.77 -45.92 49.65
C CYS A 2 10.65 -45.38 48.74
N PRO A 3 10.11 -44.19 48.95
CA PRO A 3 9.19 -43.58 47.98
C PRO A 3 9.99 -42.96 46.83
N ILE A 4 9.63 -43.33 45.64
CA ILE A 4 10.16 -42.87 44.35
C ILE A 4 9.84 -41.38 44.19
N ARG A 5 10.91 -40.57 44.17
CA ARG A 5 10.87 -39.10 43.98
C ARG A 5 10.96 -38.80 42.46
N THR A 6 9.91 -39.07 41.72
CA THR A 6 9.89 -38.89 40.23
C THR A 6 9.19 -37.61 39.74
N GLY A 7 8.79 -36.69 40.65
CA GLY A 7 8.02 -35.51 40.25
C GLY A 7 8.82 -34.27 39.81
N ASN A 8 10.10 -34.14 40.21
CA ASN A 8 10.83 -32.88 40.00
C ASN A 8 11.53 -32.73 38.63
N HIS A 9 11.82 -33.83 37.94
CA HIS A 9 12.53 -33.78 36.64
C HIS A 9 11.62 -33.37 35.48
N ILE A 10 10.33 -33.67 35.55
CA ILE A 10 9.36 -33.35 34.48
C ILE A 10 9.03 -31.85 34.50
N CYS A 11 8.92 -31.24 35.67
CA CYS A 11 8.66 -29.79 35.80
C CYS A 11 9.84 -28.92 35.34
N MET A 12 11.08 -29.33 35.52
CA MET A 12 12.25 -28.63 35.01
C MET A 12 12.34 -28.64 33.48
N GLY A 13 12.03 -29.77 32.85
CA GLY A 13 12.03 -29.87 31.38
C GLY A 13 10.98 -29.02 30.70
N LEU A 14 9.77 -28.94 31.26
CA LEU A 14 8.69 -28.07 30.76
C LEU A 14 8.99 -26.58 30.89
N ARG A 15 9.66 -26.20 31.98
CA ARG A 15 10.05 -24.78 32.20
C ARG A 15 11.13 -24.32 31.22
N ALA A 16 12.15 -25.18 31.00
CA ALA A 16 13.20 -24.90 30.02
C ALA A 16 12.68 -24.86 28.56
N LEU A 17 11.72 -25.70 28.21
CA LEU A 17 11.05 -25.68 26.92
C LEU A 17 10.21 -24.39 26.72
N ASN A 18 9.54 -23.93 27.79
CA ASN A 18 8.73 -22.69 27.71
C ASN A 18 9.61 -21.45 27.60
N GLU A 19 10.73 -21.40 28.34
CA GLU A 19 11.72 -20.31 28.24
C GLU A 19 12.39 -20.27 26.85
N GLN A 20 12.72 -21.42 26.26
CA GLN A 20 13.23 -21.48 24.89
C GLN A 20 12.19 -21.04 23.86
N GLN A 21 10.93 -21.32 24.08
CA GLN A 21 9.84 -20.93 23.19
C GLN A 21 9.55 -19.43 23.28
N GLU A 22 9.61 -18.83 24.47
CA GLU A 22 9.49 -17.37 24.68
C GLU A 22 10.66 -16.62 24.04
N VAL A 23 11.89 -17.09 24.23
CA VAL A 23 13.08 -16.51 23.59
C VAL A 23 12.98 -16.60 22.06
N SER A 24 12.52 -17.73 21.53
CA SER A 24 12.35 -17.90 20.08
C SER A 24 11.24 -17.05 19.47
N MET A 25 10.18 -16.73 20.22
CA MET A 25 9.12 -15.82 19.78
C MET A 25 9.60 -14.37 19.81
N ASN A 26 10.32 -13.97 20.83
CA ASN A 26 10.79 -12.60 20.99
C ASN A 26 11.75 -12.17 19.86
N TRP A 27 12.75 -13.02 19.52
CA TRP A 27 13.68 -12.69 18.45
C TRP A 27 13.03 -12.71 17.04
N ARG A 28 12.00 -13.53 16.80
CA ARG A 28 11.22 -13.48 15.56
C ARG A 28 10.45 -12.18 15.40
N GLU A 29 9.93 -11.66 16.49
CA GLU A 29 9.21 -10.40 16.51
C GLU A 29 10.15 -9.21 16.31
N GLU A 30 11.35 -9.26 16.87
CA GLU A 30 12.41 -8.28 16.63
C GLU A 30 12.87 -8.30 15.18
N LEU A 31 13.14 -9.47 14.59
CA LEU A 31 13.49 -9.59 13.17
C LEU A 31 12.39 -9.08 12.25
N ARG A 32 11.12 -9.31 12.61
CA ARG A 32 10.00 -8.78 11.83
C ARG A 32 9.97 -7.25 11.88
N LYS A 33 10.16 -6.65 13.05
CA LYS A 33 10.23 -5.20 13.22
C LYS A 33 11.40 -4.60 12.44
N GLU A 34 12.55 -5.25 12.49
CA GLU A 34 13.73 -4.84 11.75
C GLU A 34 13.55 -4.94 10.23
N ALA A 35 12.95 -6.04 9.75
CA ALA A 35 12.60 -6.20 8.35
C ALA A 35 11.56 -5.17 7.86
N GLU A 36 10.55 -4.87 8.68
CA GLU A 36 9.57 -3.80 8.39
C GLU A 36 10.24 -2.41 8.35
N GLN A 37 11.22 -2.18 9.21
CA GLN A 37 11.96 -0.93 9.27
C GLN A 37 12.87 -0.78 8.05
N LEU A 38 13.61 -1.82 7.68
CA LEU A 38 14.43 -1.88 6.46
C LEU A 38 13.58 -1.72 5.19
N HIS A 39 12.39 -2.32 5.17
CA HIS A 39 11.48 -2.16 4.04
C HIS A 39 10.97 -0.71 3.90
N LYS A 40 10.64 -0.07 5.03
CA LYS A 40 10.25 1.35 5.06
C LYS A 40 11.40 2.27 4.61
N GLU A 41 12.62 2.00 5.04
CA GLU A 41 13.81 2.75 4.63
C GLU A 41 14.10 2.58 3.14
N ASN A 42 14.12 1.35 2.64
CA ASN A 42 14.33 1.08 1.20
C ASN A 42 13.27 1.74 0.33
N GLU A 43 12.01 1.77 0.78
CA GLU A 43 10.95 2.43 0.05
C GLU A 43 11.12 3.95 0.04
N PHE A 44 11.66 4.54 1.11
CA PHE A 44 11.99 5.96 1.19
C PHE A 44 13.16 6.33 0.26
N TYR A 45 14.25 5.57 0.29
CA TYR A 45 15.42 5.79 -0.57
C TYR A 45 15.19 5.53 -2.06
N SER A 46 14.08 4.87 -2.43
CA SER A 46 13.66 4.74 -3.83
C SER A 46 13.22 6.06 -4.48
N PHE A 47 12.96 7.11 -3.67
CA PHE A 47 12.67 8.44 -4.18
C PHE A 47 13.94 9.19 -4.58
N SER A 48 13.85 10.04 -5.60
CA SER A 48 14.97 10.87 -6.02
C SER A 48 15.51 11.74 -4.86
N ALA A 49 16.78 11.65 -4.57
CA ALA A 49 17.45 12.41 -3.51
C ALA A 49 17.19 13.93 -3.64
N THR A 50 17.16 14.43 -4.87
CA THR A 50 16.84 15.84 -5.17
C THR A 50 15.46 16.25 -4.70
N GLN A 51 14.47 15.37 -4.89
CA GLN A 51 13.08 15.66 -4.49
C GLN A 51 12.92 15.62 -2.97
N ILE A 52 13.65 14.73 -2.29
CA ILE A 52 13.65 14.68 -0.83
C ILE A 52 14.28 15.94 -0.26
N GLN A 53 15.40 16.40 -0.84
CA GLN A 53 16.07 17.61 -0.42
C GLN A 53 15.19 18.85 -0.61
N GLN A 54 14.51 18.98 -1.73
CA GLN A 54 13.54 20.05 -1.97
C GLN A 54 12.40 20.05 -0.96
N ASP A 55 11.85 18.88 -0.66
CA ASP A 55 10.79 18.76 0.35
C ASP A 55 11.33 19.12 1.76
N LYS A 56 12.57 18.72 2.12
CA LYS A 56 13.22 19.11 3.39
C LYS A 56 13.45 20.63 3.49
N GLU A 57 13.91 21.26 2.45
CA GLU A 57 14.09 22.72 2.42
C GLU A 57 12.76 23.46 2.52
N TYR A 58 11.71 22.96 1.86
CA TYR A 58 10.39 23.56 1.94
C TYR A 58 9.79 23.44 3.32
N PHE A 59 9.75 22.23 3.89
CA PHE A 59 9.15 21.97 5.18
C PHE A 59 10.01 22.42 6.37
N GLY A 60 11.31 22.51 6.22
CA GLY A 60 12.24 23.01 7.25
C GLY A 60 12.05 24.49 7.60
N ARG A 61 11.31 25.24 6.78
CA ARG A 61 10.97 26.66 7.03
C ARG A 61 9.84 26.84 8.05
N PHE A 62 9.10 25.79 8.32
CA PHE A 62 7.91 25.84 9.20
C PHE A 62 8.29 25.51 10.64
N GLY A 63 7.70 26.23 11.59
CA GLY A 63 7.82 25.93 13.03
C GLY A 63 7.05 24.66 13.41
N GLY A 64 7.33 24.10 14.58
CA GLY A 64 6.78 22.82 15.02
C GLY A 64 5.24 22.73 14.95
N GLN A 65 4.51 23.79 15.34
CA GLN A 65 3.05 23.82 15.31
C GLN A 65 2.51 23.92 13.87
N GLU A 66 3.16 24.70 13.04
CA GLU A 66 2.82 24.83 11.62
C GLU A 66 3.11 23.53 10.86
N LEU A 67 4.22 22.87 11.19
CA LEU A 67 4.59 21.58 10.62
C LEU A 67 3.57 20.50 10.97
N ALA A 68 3.05 20.47 12.21
CA ALA A 68 1.98 19.57 12.62
C ALA A 68 0.68 19.79 11.82
N THR A 69 0.32 21.07 11.58
CA THR A 69 -0.83 21.41 10.74
C THR A 69 -0.63 20.93 9.30
N LYS A 70 0.55 21.14 8.72
CA LYS A 70 0.91 20.67 7.39
C LYS A 70 0.92 19.15 7.28
N HIS A 71 1.38 18.46 8.31
CA HIS A 71 1.28 17.01 8.40
C HIS A 71 -0.17 16.55 8.31
N GLN A 72 -1.07 17.13 9.12
CA GLN A 72 -2.48 16.76 9.14
C GLN A 72 -3.18 17.02 7.79
N GLU A 73 -2.92 18.16 7.15
CA GLU A 73 -3.44 18.47 5.81
C GLU A 73 -2.95 17.47 4.76
N THR A 74 -1.65 17.19 4.76
CA THR A 74 -1.03 16.24 3.82
C THR A 74 -1.57 14.83 4.03
N TYR A 75 -1.76 14.41 5.28
CA TYR A 75 -2.34 13.11 5.63
C TYR A 75 -3.80 12.98 5.19
N LYS A 76 -4.62 14.02 5.38
CA LYS A 76 -6.02 14.03 4.88
C LYS A 76 -6.05 13.85 3.36
N ARG A 77 -5.21 14.58 2.62
CA ARG A 77 -5.11 14.46 1.15
C ARG A 77 -4.64 13.08 0.71
N TYR A 78 -3.63 12.53 1.39
CA TYR A 78 -3.14 11.17 1.14
C TYR A 78 -4.24 10.12 1.34
N LYS A 79 -4.97 10.19 2.47
CA LYS A 79 -6.08 9.30 2.78
C LYS A 79 -7.19 9.38 1.73
N HIS A 80 -7.57 10.58 1.33
CA HIS A 80 -8.59 10.80 0.31
C HIS A 80 -8.17 10.22 -1.06
N LEU A 81 -6.92 10.43 -1.47
CA LEU A 81 -6.39 9.86 -2.71
C LEU A 81 -6.38 8.33 -2.70
N LYS A 82 -6.05 7.74 -1.56
CA LYS A 82 -6.07 6.27 -1.40
C LYS A 82 -7.49 5.71 -1.54
N TRP A 83 -8.49 6.37 -0.95
CA TRP A 83 -9.88 5.97 -1.09
C TRP A 83 -10.40 6.17 -2.52
N ASN A 84 -10.03 7.26 -3.17
CA ASN A 84 -10.37 7.50 -4.57
C ASN A 84 -9.77 6.43 -5.47
N LEU A 85 -8.50 6.04 -5.28
CA LEU A 85 -7.88 4.96 -6.04
C LEU A 85 -8.65 3.64 -5.87
N LEU A 86 -9.04 3.30 -4.63
CA LEU A 86 -9.85 2.11 -4.37
C LEU A 86 -11.19 2.18 -5.09
N GLY A 87 -11.86 3.33 -5.05
CA GLY A 87 -13.12 3.57 -5.77
C GLY A 87 -12.96 3.39 -7.28
N TYR A 88 -11.90 3.93 -7.87
CA TYR A 88 -11.61 3.75 -9.31
C TYR A 88 -11.34 2.30 -9.67
N LEU A 89 -10.59 1.57 -8.84
CA LEU A 89 -10.33 0.14 -9.07
C LEU A 89 -11.63 -0.68 -9.00
N CYS A 90 -12.50 -0.40 -8.03
CA CYS A 90 -13.81 -1.05 -7.93
C CYS A 90 -14.68 -0.76 -9.16
N LEU A 91 -14.75 0.50 -9.60
CA LEU A 91 -15.50 0.89 -10.80
C LEU A 91 -14.95 0.21 -12.06
N PHE A 92 -13.62 0.12 -12.17
CA PHE A 92 -12.98 -0.52 -13.31
C PHE A 92 -13.27 -2.02 -13.35
N ILE A 93 -13.22 -2.71 -12.21
CA ILE A 93 -13.55 -4.15 -12.11
C ILE A 93 -15.03 -4.38 -12.43
N VAL A 94 -15.94 -3.58 -11.86
CA VAL A 94 -17.38 -3.69 -12.13
C VAL A 94 -17.68 -3.37 -13.59
N GLY A 95 -17.06 -2.33 -14.15
CA GLY A 95 -17.18 -1.98 -15.56
C GLY A 95 -16.72 -3.13 -16.48
N GLY A 96 -15.55 -3.71 -16.21
CA GLY A 96 -15.04 -4.86 -16.95
C GLY A 96 -15.98 -6.06 -16.93
N ILE A 97 -16.49 -6.44 -15.74
CA ILE A 97 -17.45 -7.54 -15.60
C ILE A 97 -18.74 -7.26 -16.38
N LEU A 98 -19.26 -6.04 -16.31
CA LEU A 98 -20.47 -5.67 -17.04
C LEU A 98 -20.25 -5.72 -18.57
N THR A 99 -19.09 -5.26 -19.03
CA THR A 99 -18.72 -5.31 -20.44
C THR A 99 -18.63 -6.77 -20.93
N ASP A 100 -18.00 -7.65 -20.14
CA ASP A 100 -17.90 -9.07 -20.45
C ASP A 100 -19.29 -9.73 -20.54
N ILE A 101 -20.18 -9.45 -19.58
CA ILE A 101 -21.56 -9.98 -19.59
C ILE A 101 -22.33 -9.50 -20.84
N ILE A 102 -22.21 -8.22 -21.19
CA ILE A 102 -22.87 -7.66 -22.37
C ILE A 102 -22.33 -8.31 -23.66
N ILE A 103 -21.02 -8.53 -23.74
CA ILE A 103 -20.41 -9.19 -24.87
C ILE A 103 -20.89 -10.64 -24.97
N GLU A 104 -20.89 -11.38 -23.85
CA GLU A 104 -21.30 -12.77 -23.79
C GLU A 104 -22.79 -12.93 -24.18
N ASP A 105 -23.65 -12.06 -23.69
CA ASP A 105 -25.08 -12.07 -24.00
C ASP A 105 -25.37 -11.71 -25.46
N ALA A 106 -24.61 -10.75 -25.99
CA ALA A 106 -24.72 -10.36 -27.40
C ALA A 106 -24.23 -11.43 -28.40
N TYR A 107 -23.26 -12.27 -27.98
CA TYR A 107 -22.62 -13.27 -28.87
C TYR A 107 -22.92 -14.73 -28.54
N SER A 108 -23.66 -15.00 -27.45
CA SER A 108 -23.96 -16.33 -26.95
C SER A 108 -24.72 -17.28 -27.89
N PRO A 109 -25.52 -16.84 -28.87
CA PRO A 109 -26.25 -17.80 -29.75
C PRO A 109 -25.47 -18.27 -30.98
N TYR A 110 -24.25 -17.78 -31.24
CA TYR A 110 -23.54 -18.10 -32.49
C TYR A 110 -22.23 -18.87 -32.25
N PRO A 111 -22.26 -20.21 -32.43
CA PRO A 111 -21.01 -20.98 -32.42
C PRO A 111 -20.29 -20.79 -33.75
N VAL A 112 -19.45 -19.89 -33.94
CA VAL A 112 -18.68 -19.60 -35.16
C VAL A 112 -19.22 -18.41 -35.98
N PHE A 113 -18.54 -17.32 -35.87
CA PHE A 113 -18.34 -16.20 -36.78
C PHE A 113 -19.01 -16.30 -38.19
N VAL A 114 -20.29 -16.29 -38.24
CA VAL A 114 -20.98 -15.96 -39.47
C VAL A 114 -21.71 -14.65 -39.23
N ALA A 115 -20.97 -13.54 -39.34
CA ALA A 115 -21.60 -12.25 -39.41
C ALA A 115 -22.53 -12.21 -40.60
N GLU A 116 -23.82 -12.35 -40.36
CA GLU A 116 -24.83 -12.37 -41.43
C GLU A 116 -25.02 -10.99 -42.06
N SER A 117 -24.57 -9.93 -41.34
CA SER A 117 -24.69 -8.57 -41.86
C SER A 117 -23.44 -7.73 -41.65
N PHE A 118 -23.17 -6.83 -42.56
CA PHE A 118 -22.08 -5.82 -42.46
C PHE A 118 -22.18 -4.98 -41.18
N TRP A 119 -23.38 -4.74 -40.67
CA TRP A 119 -23.62 -4.00 -39.42
C TRP A 119 -23.11 -4.72 -38.19
N GLU A 120 -23.23 -6.02 -38.12
CA GLU A 120 -22.71 -6.81 -36.97
C GLU A 120 -21.18 -6.75 -36.91
N ILE A 121 -20.51 -6.79 -38.05
CA ILE A 121 -19.06 -6.62 -38.13
C ILE A 121 -18.64 -5.25 -37.57
N ILE A 122 -19.34 -4.19 -37.96
CA ILE A 122 -19.05 -2.83 -37.48
C ILE A 122 -19.28 -2.74 -35.98
N GLN A 123 -20.38 -3.29 -35.47
CA GLN A 123 -20.66 -3.27 -34.01
C GLN A 123 -19.58 -4.01 -33.25
N MET A 124 -19.10 -5.17 -33.71
CA MET A 124 -17.98 -5.89 -33.09
C MET A 124 -16.71 -5.03 -33.02
N TRP A 125 -16.35 -4.39 -34.11
CA TRP A 125 -15.16 -3.54 -34.16
C TRP A 125 -15.28 -2.33 -33.23
N VAL A 126 -16.43 -1.67 -33.18
CA VAL A 126 -16.70 -0.54 -32.30
C VAL A 126 -16.60 -0.98 -30.85
N LEU A 127 -17.20 -2.11 -30.47
CA LEU A 127 -17.18 -2.60 -29.09
C LEU A 127 -15.73 -2.95 -28.66
N ASN A 128 -14.96 -3.62 -29.51
CA ASN A 128 -13.56 -3.91 -29.23
C ASN A 128 -12.72 -2.64 -29.05
N ILE A 129 -12.91 -1.63 -29.89
CA ILE A 129 -12.21 -0.34 -29.77
C ILE A 129 -12.58 0.34 -28.45
N VAL A 130 -13.85 0.37 -28.08
CA VAL A 130 -14.31 0.96 -26.81
C VAL A 130 -13.65 0.25 -25.63
N THR A 131 -13.65 -1.08 -25.62
CA THR A 131 -13.03 -1.88 -24.55
C THR A 131 -11.52 -1.59 -24.43
N ILE A 132 -10.79 -1.56 -25.55
CA ILE A 132 -9.36 -1.21 -25.54
C ILE A 132 -9.14 0.21 -25.01
N CYS A 133 -9.96 1.18 -25.41
CA CYS A 133 -9.88 2.55 -24.92
C CYS A 133 -10.12 2.63 -23.40
N GLU A 134 -11.09 1.90 -22.86
CA GLU A 134 -11.36 1.82 -21.43
C GLU A 134 -10.15 1.28 -20.65
N PHE A 135 -9.53 0.19 -21.14
CA PHE A 135 -8.33 -0.37 -20.51
C PHE A 135 -7.16 0.62 -20.51
N ILE A 136 -6.89 1.27 -21.64
CA ILE A 136 -5.80 2.25 -21.76
C ILE A 136 -6.06 3.43 -20.81
N PHE A 137 -7.29 3.97 -20.80
CA PHE A 137 -7.65 5.11 -19.97
C PHE A 137 -7.59 4.75 -18.48
N GLY A 138 -8.11 3.58 -18.10
CA GLY A 138 -8.03 3.06 -16.74
C GLY A 138 -6.58 2.87 -16.27
N ALA A 139 -5.71 2.34 -17.13
CA ALA A 139 -4.29 2.19 -16.83
C ALA A 139 -3.60 3.55 -16.61
N ILE A 140 -3.84 4.53 -17.48
CA ILE A 140 -3.29 5.89 -17.37
C ILE A 140 -3.76 6.55 -16.05
N LEU A 141 -5.06 6.50 -15.76
CA LEU A 141 -5.60 7.06 -14.52
C LEU A 141 -4.97 6.40 -13.27
N THR A 142 -4.81 5.07 -13.30
CA THR A 142 -4.19 4.33 -12.20
C THR A 142 -2.74 4.77 -11.99
N ILE A 143 -1.94 4.89 -13.05
CA ILE A 143 -0.55 5.36 -13.00
C ILE A 143 -0.47 6.77 -12.40
N VAL A 144 -1.33 7.68 -12.85
CA VAL A 144 -1.38 9.06 -12.34
C VAL A 144 -1.73 9.08 -10.85
N GLN A 145 -2.72 8.31 -10.42
CA GLN A 145 -3.12 8.25 -9.01
C GLN A 145 -2.04 7.62 -8.12
N VAL A 146 -1.41 6.54 -8.57
CA VAL A 146 -0.29 5.91 -7.86
C VAL A 146 0.89 6.88 -7.72
N SER A 147 1.21 7.63 -8.76
CA SER A 147 2.27 8.66 -8.72
C SER A 147 1.95 9.75 -7.70
N ARG A 148 0.69 10.21 -7.63
CA ARG A 148 0.23 11.19 -6.63
C ARG A 148 0.31 10.63 -5.20
N ILE A 149 -0.09 9.39 -4.99
CA ILE A 149 -0.01 8.71 -3.68
C ILE A 149 1.46 8.61 -3.23
N ARG A 150 2.37 8.22 -4.12
CA ARG A 150 3.82 8.18 -3.83
C ARG A 150 4.36 9.55 -3.45
N PHE A 151 3.96 10.61 -4.17
CA PHE A 151 4.34 11.97 -3.87
C PHE A 151 3.92 12.42 -2.45
N PHE A 152 2.66 12.21 -2.07
CA PHE A 152 2.17 12.57 -0.73
C PHE A 152 2.80 11.71 0.36
N ARG A 153 3.02 10.43 0.12
CA ARG A 153 3.71 9.53 1.05
C ARG A 153 5.14 9.98 1.34
N ARG A 154 5.87 10.41 0.33
CA ARG A 154 7.22 10.98 0.49
C ARG A 154 7.16 12.21 1.39
N ARG A 155 6.29 13.16 1.09
CA ARG A 155 6.14 14.39 1.89
C ARG A 155 5.80 14.11 3.35
N LEU A 156 4.90 13.18 3.62
CA LEU A 156 4.58 12.76 4.98
C LEU A 156 5.83 12.28 5.72
N ARG A 157 6.66 11.43 5.12
CA ARG A 157 7.89 10.95 5.75
C ARG A 157 8.89 12.07 6.04
N VAL A 158 9.06 13.00 5.11
CA VAL A 158 9.93 14.16 5.33
C VAL A 158 9.43 15.01 6.50
N ILE A 159 8.13 15.25 6.60
CA ILE A 159 7.53 16.01 7.70
C ILE A 159 7.73 15.26 9.03
N GLU A 160 7.52 13.95 9.07
CA GLU A 160 7.74 13.11 10.26
C GLU A 160 9.19 13.12 10.73
N GLU A 161 10.17 13.06 9.80
CA GLU A 161 11.59 13.21 10.13
C GLU A 161 11.91 14.56 10.76
N LEU A 162 11.38 15.66 10.17
CA LEU A 162 11.59 17.00 10.68
C LEU A 162 10.94 17.20 12.06
N MET A 163 9.75 16.65 12.29
CA MET A 163 9.09 16.69 13.60
C MET A 163 9.92 15.99 14.67
N LYS A 164 10.42 14.78 14.38
CA LYS A 164 11.30 14.04 15.30
C LYS A 164 12.61 14.80 15.60
N SER A 165 13.19 15.42 14.57
CA SER A 165 14.41 16.23 14.75
C SER A 165 14.17 17.41 15.67
N ASN A 166 13.03 18.10 15.56
CA ASN A 166 12.66 19.23 16.38
C ASN A 166 12.35 18.82 17.83
N GLU A 167 11.74 17.67 18.05
CA GLU A 167 11.50 17.11 19.40
C GLU A 167 12.84 16.80 20.11
N CYS A 168 13.79 16.19 19.39
CA CYS A 168 15.12 15.91 19.93
C CYS A 168 15.93 17.18 20.25
N ALA A 169 15.72 18.26 19.49
CA ALA A 169 16.40 19.56 19.71
C ALA A 169 15.78 20.31 20.91
N GLY A 170 14.45 20.26 21.08
CA GLY A 170 13.74 20.93 22.18
C GLY A 170 13.92 20.26 23.54
N GLY A 171 14.19 18.95 23.58
CA GLY A 171 14.39 18.20 24.84
C GLY A 171 15.74 18.44 25.54
N LYS A 172 16.67 19.19 24.94
CA LYS A 172 17.99 19.49 25.51
C LYS A 172 18.05 20.82 26.27
N THR A 173 16.97 21.56 26.40
CA THR A 173 16.91 22.90 27.02
C THR A 173 16.05 22.94 28.29
N SER A 174 15.83 21.79 28.96
CA SER A 174 15.14 21.72 30.26
C SER A 174 16.12 21.37 31.38
#